data_a3c44abff74df3b0367f74a05bca57d2
#
_entry.id   a3c44abff74df3b0367f74a05bca57d2
#
_cell.length_a   1.000
_cell.length_b   1.000
_cell.length_c   1.000
_cell.angle_alpha   90.00
_cell.angle_beta   90.00
_cell.angle_gamma   90.00
#
_symmetry.space_group_name_H-M   'P 1'
#
loop_
_entity.id
_entity.type
_entity.pdbx_description
1 polymer ?
#
loop_
_entity_poly.entity_id
_entity_poly.type
_entity_poly.pdbx_seq_one_letter_code
_entity_poly.pdbx_strand_id
1 'polypeptide(L)'
;MIFYFSGVGNSKWVAHKLADALHDKVLPIAEEIRKEAVYTPMKGERVGFVFPVYGWEPPKIVLDFIRKMQMQASDYLYFVCTCGDDTGKTNRIFTQAIEKKGVFNTHPL
;
A
#
# COMPACT_ATOMS: atom_id res chain seq x y z
N MET A 1 3.07 7.00 7.02
CA MET A 1 4.02 6.09 6.37
C MET A 1 3.46 5.63 5.03
N ILE A 2 4.24 5.77 3.97
CA ILE A 2 3.82 5.41 2.62
C ILE A 2 4.74 4.31 2.09
N PHE A 3 4.16 3.20 1.69
CA PHE A 3 4.87 2.09 1.06
C PHE A 3 4.56 2.09 -0.44
N TYR A 4 5.58 1.97 -1.26
CA TYR A 4 5.37 1.92 -2.71
C TYR A 4 6.09 0.74 -3.34
N PHE A 5 5.54 0.27 -4.45
CA PHE A 5 6.21 -0.63 -5.37
C PHE A 5 6.15 -0.01 -6.77
N SER A 6 7.28 0.05 -7.45
CA SER A 6 7.35 0.67 -8.77
C SER A 6 8.26 -0.14 -9.69
N GLY A 7 7.71 -0.58 -10.81
CA GLY A 7 8.50 -1.24 -11.85
C GLY A 7 9.14 -0.25 -12.81
N VAL A 8 8.49 0.89 -13.07
CA VAL A 8 8.93 1.88 -14.07
C VAL A 8 9.03 3.31 -13.54
N GLY A 9 8.91 3.51 -12.25
CA GLY A 9 9.14 4.80 -11.61
C GLY A 9 7.92 5.66 -11.36
N ASN A 10 6.77 5.43 -12.01
CA ASN A 10 5.58 6.26 -11.83
C ASN A 10 5.04 6.20 -10.40
N SER A 11 4.93 4.99 -9.83
CA SER A 11 4.44 4.83 -8.46
C SER A 11 5.40 5.47 -7.46
N LYS A 12 6.70 5.38 -7.71
CA LYS A 12 7.71 6.05 -6.87
C LYS A 12 7.51 7.56 -6.88
N TRP A 13 7.31 8.14 -8.06
CA TRP A 13 7.08 9.58 -8.19
C TRP A 13 5.82 10.02 -7.44
N VAL A 14 4.72 9.29 -7.62
CA VAL A 14 3.45 9.57 -6.93
C VAL A 14 3.62 9.45 -5.42
N ALA A 15 4.31 8.40 -4.94
CA ALA A 15 4.54 8.19 -3.51
C ALA A 15 5.34 9.34 -2.89
N HIS A 16 6.38 9.82 -3.58
CA HIS A 16 7.17 10.95 -3.08
C HIS A 16 6.38 12.25 -3.07
N LYS A 17 5.57 12.51 -4.10
CA LYS A 17 4.70 13.69 -4.13
C LYS A 17 3.68 13.66 -3.01
N LEU A 18 3.10 12.50 -2.74
CA LEU A 18 2.14 12.33 -1.67
C LEU A 18 2.80 12.50 -0.30
N ALA A 19 4.00 11.95 -0.14
CA ALA A 19 4.76 12.10 1.10
C ALA A 19 5.09 13.56 1.39
N ASP A 20 5.49 14.32 0.36
CA ASP A 20 5.76 15.76 0.51
C ASP A 20 4.51 16.52 0.95
N ALA A 21 3.36 16.22 0.34
CA ALA A 21 2.10 16.88 0.67
C ALA A 21 1.61 16.56 2.07
N LEU A 22 1.85 15.33 2.55
CA LEU A 22 1.37 14.85 3.85
C LEU A 22 2.44 14.94 4.96
N HIS A 23 3.65 15.41 4.63
CA HIS A 23 4.79 15.41 5.54
C HIS A 23 5.05 14.02 6.14
N ASP A 24 5.06 13.02 5.28
CA ASP A 24 5.16 11.62 5.67
C ASP A 24 6.43 10.97 5.12
N LYS A 25 6.76 9.80 5.64
CA LYS A 25 7.90 9.01 5.17
C LYS A 25 7.46 8.08 4.05
N VAL A 26 8.39 7.75 3.17
CA VAL A 26 8.15 6.84 2.04
C VAL A 26 9.18 5.72 2.05
N LEU A 27 8.73 4.48 1.89
CA LEU A 27 9.58 3.29 1.91
C LEU A 27 9.27 2.38 0.72
N PRO A 28 10.30 1.83 0.05
CA PRO A 28 10.08 0.90 -1.05
C PRO A 28 9.74 -0.51 -0.53
N ILE A 29 8.64 -1.07 -1.00
CA ILE A 29 8.20 -2.41 -0.60
C ILE A 29 9.25 -3.47 -0.97
N ALA A 30 9.88 -3.33 -2.13
CA ALA A 30 10.88 -4.30 -2.59
C ALA A 30 12.06 -4.44 -1.63
N GLU A 31 12.41 -3.39 -0.90
CA GLU A 31 13.46 -3.44 0.12
C GLU A 31 12.90 -3.88 1.46
N GLU A 32 11.74 -3.36 1.84
CA GLU A 32 11.16 -3.64 3.16
C GLU A 32 10.73 -5.10 3.32
N ILE A 33 10.25 -5.73 2.24
CA ILE A 33 9.80 -7.13 2.30
C ILE A 33 10.95 -8.11 2.58
N ARG A 34 12.19 -7.71 2.28
CA ARG A 34 13.38 -8.56 2.52
C ARG A 34 13.85 -8.52 3.96
N LYS A 35 13.39 -7.57 4.76
CA LYS A 35 13.76 -7.45 6.15
C LYS A 35 13.05 -8.52 6.97
N GLU A 36 13.72 -9.06 7.97
CA GLU A 36 13.14 -10.05 8.86
C GLU A 36 12.09 -9.44 9.79
N ALA A 37 12.27 -8.16 10.14
CA ALA A 37 11.35 -7.48 11.03
C ALA A 37 10.00 -7.25 10.34
N VAL A 38 8.92 -7.55 11.05
CA VAL A 38 7.57 -7.29 10.60
C VAL A 38 7.22 -5.83 10.91
N TYR A 39 6.74 -5.09 9.91
CA TYR A 39 6.32 -3.72 10.13
C TYR A 39 5.00 -3.68 10.89
N THR A 40 4.96 -2.91 11.97
CA THR A 40 3.77 -2.70 12.78
C THR A 40 3.51 -1.20 12.87
N PRO A 41 2.39 -0.70 12.30
CA PRO A 41 2.08 0.72 12.40
C PRO A 41 1.85 1.14 13.86
N MET A 42 2.23 2.38 14.17
CA MET A 42 1.90 2.99 15.45
C MET A 42 0.40 3.29 15.51
N LYS A 43 -0.19 3.25 16.69
CA LYS A 43 -1.61 3.55 16.86
C LYS A 43 -1.93 4.94 16.32
N GLY A 44 -2.93 5.02 15.42
CA GLY A 44 -3.37 6.26 14.79
C GLY A 44 -2.52 6.71 13.61
N GLU A 45 -1.51 5.95 13.23
CA GLU A 45 -0.68 6.25 12.06
C GLU A 45 -1.45 5.97 10.78
N ARG A 46 -1.34 6.90 9.81
CA ARG A 46 -1.85 6.66 8.47
C ARG A 46 -0.85 5.80 7.70
N VAL A 47 -1.36 4.77 7.02
CA VAL A 47 -0.54 3.90 6.20
C VAL A 47 -1.06 3.95 4.77
N GLY A 48 -0.19 4.33 3.84
CA GLY A 48 -0.52 4.43 2.43
C GLY A 48 0.25 3.41 1.60
N PHE A 49 -0.38 2.96 0.52
CA PHE A 49 0.23 2.07 -0.45
C PHE A 49 0.09 2.68 -1.83
N VAL A 50 1.19 2.74 -2.58
CA VAL A 50 1.20 3.22 -3.96
C VAL A 50 1.81 2.13 -4.83
N PHE A 51 1.06 1.67 -5.84
CA PHE A 51 1.52 0.57 -6.69
C PHE A 51 0.86 0.62 -8.06
N PRO A 52 1.51 0.03 -9.09
CA PRO A 52 0.89 -0.11 -10.40
C PRO A 52 -0.10 -1.27 -10.41
N VAL A 53 -0.98 -1.28 -11.41
CA VAL A 53 -1.92 -2.38 -11.62
C VAL A 53 -1.39 -3.25 -12.77
N TYR A 54 -1.27 -4.54 -12.52
CA TYR A 54 -0.85 -5.53 -13.50
C TYR A 54 -2.02 -6.49 -13.79
N GLY A 55 -2.54 -6.47 -15.01
CA GLY A 55 -3.66 -7.35 -15.38
C GLY A 55 -4.87 -7.18 -14.48
N TRP A 56 -5.17 -5.93 -14.11
CA TRP A 56 -6.27 -5.55 -13.20
C TRP A 56 -6.09 -6.04 -11.75
N GLU A 57 -4.89 -6.48 -11.40
CA GLU A 57 -4.59 -6.95 -10.04
C GLU A 57 -3.43 -6.17 -9.44
N PRO A 58 -3.37 -6.04 -8.11
CA PRO A 58 -2.18 -5.50 -7.46
C PRO A 58 -0.99 -6.43 -7.70
N PRO A 59 0.24 -5.90 -7.74
CA PRO A 59 1.41 -6.77 -7.81
C PRO A 59 1.46 -7.75 -6.65
N LYS A 60 1.89 -8.97 -6.92
CA LYS A 60 1.97 -10.02 -5.88
C LYS A 60 2.81 -9.59 -4.68
N ILE A 61 3.90 -8.86 -4.94
CA ILE A 61 4.80 -8.39 -3.87
C ILE A 61 4.07 -7.46 -2.89
N VAL A 62 3.12 -6.65 -3.38
CA VAL A 62 2.30 -5.78 -2.53
C VAL A 62 1.42 -6.61 -1.61
N LEU A 63 0.75 -7.62 -2.14
CA LEU A 63 -0.10 -8.51 -1.36
C LEU A 63 0.72 -9.32 -0.35
N ASP A 64 1.89 -9.80 -0.74
CA ASP A 64 2.78 -10.54 0.15
C ASP A 64 3.27 -9.65 1.30
N PHE A 65 3.59 -8.39 1.01
CA PHE A 65 4.00 -7.43 2.04
C PHE A 65 2.88 -7.17 3.05
N ILE A 66 1.64 -7.00 2.57
CA ILE A 66 0.46 -6.81 3.43
C ILE A 66 0.29 -8.00 4.37
N ARG A 67 0.44 -9.22 3.85
CA ARG A 67 0.33 -10.43 4.68
C ARG A 67 1.38 -10.48 5.78
N LYS A 68 2.55 -9.89 5.53
CA LYS A 68 3.66 -9.85 6.49
C LYS A 68 3.47 -8.76 7.55
N MET A 69 2.72 -7.71 7.25
CA MET A 69 2.49 -6.61 8.20
C MET A 69 1.58 -7.05 9.35
N GLN A 70 1.79 -6.44 10.51
CA GLN A 70 0.85 -6.54 11.65
C GLN A 70 0.06 -5.24 11.73
N MET A 71 -1.23 -5.34 11.51
CA MET A 71 -2.14 -4.21 11.48
C MET A 71 -3.18 -4.32 12.59
N GLN A 72 -3.70 -3.17 13.04
CA GLN A 72 -4.76 -3.08 14.03
C GLN A 72 -6.03 -2.56 13.38
N ALA A 73 -7.19 -2.94 13.92
CA ALA A 73 -8.49 -2.54 13.38
C ALA A 73 -8.69 -1.02 13.35
N SER A 74 -7.99 -0.28 14.21
CA SER A 74 -8.06 1.18 14.27
C SER A 74 -7.15 1.89 13.27
N ASP A 75 -6.35 1.15 12.50
CA ASP A 75 -5.43 1.76 11.56
C ASP A 75 -6.18 2.39 10.39
N TYR A 76 -5.69 3.55 9.94
CA TYR A 76 -6.21 4.22 8.76
C TYR A 76 -5.34 3.83 7.56
N LEU A 77 -5.96 3.26 6.56
CA LEU A 77 -5.28 2.78 5.35
C LEU A 77 -5.84 3.45 4.11
N TYR A 78 -4.97 3.78 3.20
CA TYR A 78 -5.36 4.24 1.87
C TYR A 78 -4.42 3.65 0.82
N PHE A 79 -4.87 3.66 -0.43
CA PHE A 79 -4.02 3.20 -1.52
C PHE A 79 -4.26 3.99 -2.80
N VAL A 80 -3.22 4.09 -3.61
CA VAL A 80 -3.24 4.76 -4.91
C VAL A 80 -2.73 3.79 -5.96
N CYS A 81 -3.53 3.55 -6.99
CA CYS A 81 -3.16 2.73 -8.12
C CYS A 81 -2.69 3.63 -9.27
N THR A 82 -1.49 3.39 -9.76
CA THR A 82 -0.97 4.12 -10.93
C THR A 82 -1.28 3.31 -12.18
N CYS A 83 -2.41 3.59 -12.80
CA CYS A 83 -2.83 2.94 -14.04
C CYS A 83 -3.72 3.87 -14.84
N GLY A 84 -3.85 3.58 -16.14
CA GLY A 84 -4.70 4.36 -17.03
C GLY A 84 -6.13 3.86 -17.17
N ASP A 85 -6.44 2.66 -16.67
CA ASP A 85 -7.69 1.99 -16.93
C ASP A 85 -8.46 1.63 -15.67
N ASP A 86 -9.39 0.67 -15.78
CA ASP A 86 -10.29 0.27 -14.70
C ASP A 86 -9.54 -0.38 -13.53
N THR A 87 -9.74 0.17 -12.34
CA THR A 87 -9.13 -0.31 -11.09
C THR A 87 -10.11 -1.11 -10.23
N GLY A 88 -11.35 -1.34 -10.69
CA GLY A 88 -12.40 -1.94 -9.86
C GLY A 88 -12.02 -3.28 -9.25
N LYS A 89 -11.45 -4.20 -10.05
CA LYS A 89 -11.01 -5.50 -9.56
C LYS A 89 -9.84 -5.38 -8.59
N THR A 90 -8.90 -4.48 -8.89
CA THR A 90 -7.75 -4.20 -8.02
C THR A 90 -8.19 -3.66 -6.68
N ASN A 91 -9.14 -2.72 -6.65
CA ASN A 91 -9.67 -2.16 -5.42
C ASN A 91 -10.27 -3.26 -4.54
N ARG A 92 -11.04 -4.16 -5.12
CA ARG A 92 -11.66 -5.26 -4.39
C ARG A 92 -10.61 -6.23 -3.83
N ILE A 93 -9.64 -6.64 -4.65
CA ILE A 93 -8.59 -7.58 -4.23
C ILE A 93 -7.75 -6.99 -3.10
N PHE A 94 -7.33 -5.74 -3.26
CA PHE A 94 -6.53 -5.06 -2.24
C PHE A 94 -7.32 -4.91 -0.94
N THR A 95 -8.55 -4.44 -1.01
CA THR A 95 -9.40 -4.25 0.17
C THR A 95 -9.63 -5.58 0.91
N GLN A 96 -9.88 -6.66 0.18
CA GLN A 96 -10.05 -7.98 0.78
C GLN A 96 -8.79 -8.45 1.50
N ALA A 97 -7.60 -8.19 0.93
CA ALA A 97 -6.34 -8.57 1.56
C ALA A 97 -6.15 -7.81 2.90
N ILE A 98 -6.53 -6.54 2.94
CA ILE A 98 -6.47 -5.74 4.17
C ILE A 98 -7.51 -6.22 5.19
N GLU A 99 -8.72 -6.53 4.75
CA GLU A 99 -9.78 -7.02 5.63
C GLU A 99 -9.42 -8.33 6.32
N LYS A 100 -8.66 -9.20 5.65
CA LYS A 100 -8.12 -10.43 6.27
C LYS A 100 -7.19 -10.13 7.44
N LYS A 101 -6.65 -8.92 7.54
CA LYS A 101 -5.84 -8.45 8.66
C LYS A 101 -6.67 -7.79 9.76
N GLY A 102 -8.00 -7.76 9.61
CA GLY A 102 -8.90 -7.17 10.61
C GLY A 102 -9.09 -5.66 10.49
N VAL A 103 -8.69 -5.07 9.37
CA VAL A 103 -8.83 -3.62 9.14
C VAL A 103 -9.93 -3.39 8.11
N PHE A 104 -10.92 -2.56 8.44
CA PHE A 104 -12.08 -2.31 7.59
C PHE A 104 -12.22 -0.85 7.16
N ASN A 105 -11.20 -0.02 7.40
CA ASN A 105 -11.15 1.39 7.03
C ASN A 105 -10.13 1.63 5.91
N THR A 106 -10.37 1.02 4.74
CA THR A 106 -9.49 1.18 3.59
C THR A 106 -10.13 2.14 2.60
N HIS A 107 -9.35 3.14 2.15
CA HIS A 107 -9.83 4.20 1.27
C HIS A 107 -9.02 4.21 -0.03
N PRO A 108 -9.64 3.93 -1.20
CA PRO A 108 -8.98 4.15 -2.49
C PRO A 108 -8.91 5.64 -2.80
N LEU A 109 -7.77 6.07 -3.32
CA LEU A 109 -7.58 7.46 -3.74
C LEU A 109 -7.40 7.58 -5.25
#